data_0f54a8c51e5016ccdcec29d7ad9ab19b
#
_entry.id   0f54a8c51e5016ccdcec29d7ad9ab19b
#
_cell.length_a   1.000
_cell.length_b   1.000
_cell.length_c   1.000
_cell.angle_alpha   90.00
_cell.angle_beta   90.00
_cell.angle_gamma   90.00
#
_symmetry.space_group_name_H-M   'P 1'
#
loop_
_entity.id
_entity.type
_entity.pdbx_description
1 polymer ?
#
loop_
_entity_poly.entity_id
_entity_poly.type
_entity_poly.pdbx_seq_one_letter_code
_entity_poly.pdbx_strand_id
1 'polypeptide(L)'
;MTKEISVFVDESGSFAPIDTDLHSPYYLLCMVFHDQADDIAPEVKELESTFVQMGFQPDHTVHAGPLIRREDEYANMQREQRIRIFRRMMIFIQKAKFRYRC
;
A
#
# COMPACT_ATOMS: atom_id res chain seq x y z
N MET A 1 2.34 -7.00 -31.58
CA MET A 1 1.61 -6.89 -30.30
C MET A 1 2.27 -5.82 -29.45
N THR A 2 1.44 -4.90 -28.98
CA THR A 2 1.90 -3.89 -28.02
C THR A 2 1.82 -4.45 -26.62
N LYS A 3 2.88 -4.26 -25.86
CA LYS A 3 2.92 -4.58 -24.44
C LYS A 3 2.62 -3.31 -23.66
N GLU A 4 1.65 -3.38 -22.76
CA GLU A 4 1.30 -2.26 -21.89
C GLU A 4 1.74 -2.54 -20.46
N ILE A 5 2.42 -1.58 -19.87
CA ILE A 5 2.88 -1.64 -18.48
C ILE A 5 2.35 -0.41 -17.77
N SER A 6 1.62 -0.62 -16.68
CA SER A 6 1.25 0.46 -15.79
C SER A 6 2.38 0.74 -14.82
N VAL A 7 2.66 2.01 -14.61
CA VAL A 7 3.67 2.45 -13.66
C VAL A 7 3.01 3.33 -12.61
N PHE A 8 3.17 2.92 -11.36
CA PHE A 8 2.68 3.69 -10.21
C PHE A 8 3.89 4.26 -9.48
N VAL A 9 3.85 5.55 -9.20
CA VAL A 9 4.95 6.26 -8.54
C VAL A 9 4.46 6.78 -7.21
N ASP A 10 5.23 6.50 -6.17
CA ASP A 10 4.97 7.04 -4.85
C ASP A 10 6.26 7.58 -4.26
N GLU A 11 6.13 8.53 -3.37
CA GLU A 11 7.26 9.20 -2.75
C GLU A 11 7.11 9.24 -1.24
N SER A 12 8.24 9.24 -0.55
CA SER A 12 8.28 9.35 0.90
C SER A 12 9.46 10.23 1.28
N GLY A 13 9.25 11.06 2.30
CA GLY A 13 10.25 11.98 2.77
C GLY A 13 9.79 13.43 2.67
N SER A 14 10.72 14.34 2.89
CA SER A 14 10.41 15.76 2.94
C SER A 14 11.57 16.56 2.35
N PHE A 15 11.23 17.64 1.65
CA PHE A 15 12.18 18.65 1.23
C PHE A 15 12.32 19.78 2.25
N ALA A 16 11.83 19.60 3.48
CA ALA A 16 11.99 20.57 4.54
C ALA A 16 13.48 20.86 4.81
N PRO A 17 13.83 22.07 5.27
CA PRO A 17 15.22 22.40 5.62
C PRO A 17 15.78 21.42 6.65
N ILE A 18 17.07 21.09 6.53
CA ILE A 18 17.77 20.09 7.36
C ILE A 18 17.70 20.43 8.85
N ASP A 19 17.63 21.71 9.19
CA ASP A 19 17.62 22.21 10.56
C ASP A 19 16.23 22.23 11.21
N THR A 20 15.21 21.65 10.57
CA THR A 20 13.87 21.54 11.15
C THR A 20 13.58 20.15 11.69
N ASP A 21 12.75 20.08 12.74
CA ASP A 21 12.31 18.80 13.30
C ASP A 21 11.46 17.99 12.34
N LEU A 22 10.93 18.62 11.31
CA LEU A 22 10.12 17.95 10.28
C LEU A 22 10.96 17.36 9.14
N HIS A 23 12.29 17.60 9.17
CA HIS A 23 13.16 17.12 8.12
C HIS A 23 13.29 15.60 8.18
N SER A 24 13.04 14.93 7.04
CA SER A 24 13.39 13.53 6.86
C SER A 24 14.80 13.46 6.26
N PRO A 25 15.72 12.63 6.83
CA PRO A 25 17.07 12.52 6.28
C PRO A 25 17.09 11.86 4.91
N TYR A 26 15.99 11.23 4.49
CA TYR A 26 15.89 10.55 3.20
C TYR A 26 14.67 11.01 2.44
N TYR A 27 14.85 11.13 1.14
CA TYR A 27 13.75 11.26 0.20
C TYR A 27 13.76 10.03 -0.69
N LEU A 28 12.66 9.27 -0.68
CA LEU A 28 12.54 8.03 -1.42
C LEU A 28 11.49 8.17 -2.52
N LEU A 29 11.84 7.66 -3.68
CA LEU A 29 10.91 7.53 -4.79
C LEU A 29 10.81 6.04 -5.11
N CYS A 30 9.59 5.52 -5.13
CA CYS A 30 9.34 4.12 -5.45
C CYS A 30 8.44 4.00 -6.66
N MET A 31 8.82 3.14 -7.60
CA MET A 31 8.02 2.83 -8.78
C MET A 31 7.57 1.38 -8.72
N VAL A 32 6.28 1.16 -8.95
CA VAL A 32 5.69 -0.18 -9.05
C VAL A 32 5.23 -0.39 -10.48
N PHE A 33 5.62 -1.51 -11.07
CA PHE A 33 5.33 -1.85 -12.45
C PHE A 33 4.35 -3.02 -12.50
N HIS A 34 3.28 -2.85 -13.25
CA HIS A 34 2.30 -3.90 -13.51
C HIS A 34 2.16 -4.13 -15.00
N ASP A 35 2.46 -5.35 -15.46
CA ASP A 35 2.21 -5.76 -16.84
C ASP A 35 0.70 -5.96 -17.02
N GLN A 36 0.11 -5.23 -17.95
CA GLN A 36 -1.33 -5.29 -18.19
C GLN A 36 -1.78 -6.64 -18.74
N ALA A 37 -0.87 -7.47 -19.23
CA ALA A 37 -1.18 -8.83 -19.63
C ALA A 37 -1.43 -9.76 -18.43
N ASP A 38 -0.94 -9.38 -17.24
CA ASP A 38 -1.15 -10.15 -16.02
C ASP A 38 -2.49 -9.77 -15.39
N ASP A 39 -3.43 -10.70 -15.37
CA ASP A 39 -4.73 -10.46 -14.76
C ASP A 39 -4.64 -10.63 -13.25
N ILE A 40 -4.75 -9.54 -12.52
CA ILE A 40 -4.77 -9.52 -11.05
C ILE A 40 -6.17 -9.33 -10.47
N ALA A 41 -7.20 -9.34 -11.29
CA ALA A 41 -8.56 -9.13 -10.82
C ALA A 41 -8.98 -10.13 -9.72
N PRO A 42 -8.65 -11.44 -9.81
CA PRO A 42 -8.99 -12.36 -8.73
C PRO A 42 -8.34 -11.99 -7.40
N GLU A 43 -7.06 -11.57 -7.41
CA GLU A 43 -6.34 -11.17 -6.20
C GLU A 43 -6.90 -9.88 -5.62
N VAL A 44 -7.26 -8.92 -6.45
CA VAL A 44 -7.89 -7.67 -6.01
C VAL A 44 -9.23 -7.97 -5.34
N LYS A 45 -10.05 -8.82 -5.95
CA LYS A 45 -11.36 -9.19 -5.38
C LYS A 45 -11.21 -9.90 -4.04
N GLU A 46 -10.24 -10.78 -3.90
CA GLU A 46 -9.96 -11.48 -2.66
C GLU A 46 -9.57 -10.49 -1.56
N LEU A 47 -8.72 -9.53 -1.87
CA LEU A 47 -8.29 -8.50 -0.92
C LEU A 47 -9.46 -7.61 -0.49
N GLU A 48 -10.24 -7.13 -1.43
CA GLU A 48 -11.41 -6.30 -1.16
C GLU A 48 -12.43 -7.04 -0.29
N SER A 49 -12.70 -8.30 -0.62
CA SER A 49 -13.60 -9.15 0.15
C SER A 49 -13.11 -9.33 1.59
N THR A 50 -11.81 -9.53 1.78
CA THR A 50 -11.22 -9.63 3.11
C THR A 50 -11.45 -8.37 3.92
N PHE A 51 -11.25 -7.21 3.33
CA PHE A 51 -11.45 -5.93 4.03
C PHE A 51 -12.91 -5.68 4.36
N VAL A 52 -13.83 -6.04 3.49
CA VAL A 52 -15.26 -5.95 3.78
C VAL A 52 -15.63 -6.85 4.97
N GLN A 53 -15.09 -8.07 5.03
CA GLN A 53 -15.28 -8.96 6.16
C GLN A 53 -14.72 -8.42 7.46
N MET A 54 -13.70 -7.56 7.39
CA MET A 54 -13.13 -6.87 8.55
C MET A 54 -13.93 -5.63 8.96
N GLY A 55 -14.98 -5.27 8.22
CA GLY A 55 -15.84 -4.15 8.54
C GLY A 55 -15.55 -2.86 7.78
N PHE A 56 -14.66 -2.89 6.81
CA PHE A 56 -14.37 -1.72 5.97
C PHE A 56 -15.37 -1.58 4.83
N GLN A 57 -15.49 -0.36 4.30
CA GLN A 57 -16.28 -0.11 3.11
C GLN A 57 -15.63 -0.76 1.88
N PRO A 58 -16.42 -1.14 0.86
CA PRO A 58 -15.87 -1.79 -0.33
C PRO A 58 -14.83 -0.98 -1.09
N ASP A 59 -14.88 0.34 -0.98
CA ASP A 59 -13.94 1.26 -1.63
C ASP A 59 -12.81 1.73 -0.70
N HIS A 60 -12.63 1.08 0.43
CA HIS A 60 -11.61 1.47 1.40
C HIS A 60 -10.21 1.36 0.80
N THR A 61 -9.44 2.44 0.93
CA THR A 61 -8.03 2.48 0.54
C THR A 61 -7.16 2.40 1.79
N VAL A 62 -6.26 1.43 1.81
CA VAL A 62 -5.36 1.25 2.95
C VAL A 62 -4.17 2.19 2.83
N HIS A 63 -3.95 2.98 3.87
CA HIS A 63 -2.76 3.82 4.02
C HIS A 63 -1.83 3.22 5.07
N ALA A 64 -0.63 2.84 4.66
CA ALA A 64 0.31 2.13 5.53
C ALA A 64 0.73 2.95 6.75
N GLY A 65 0.97 4.26 6.57
CA GLY A 65 1.36 5.13 7.67
C GLY A 65 0.36 5.14 8.82
N PRO A 66 -0.89 5.55 8.59
CA PRO A 66 -1.94 5.51 9.62
C PRO A 66 -2.16 4.12 10.21
N LEU A 67 -2.06 3.06 9.40
CA LEU A 67 -2.19 1.69 9.88
C LEU A 67 -1.10 1.34 10.89
N ILE A 68 0.15 1.68 10.59
CA ILE A 68 1.29 1.39 11.45
C ILE A 68 1.26 2.27 12.72
N ARG A 69 0.95 3.55 12.57
CA ARG A 69 0.95 4.51 13.66
C ARG A 69 -0.33 4.51 14.49
N ARG A 70 -1.33 3.70 14.12
CA ARG A 70 -2.63 3.62 14.79
C ARG A 70 -3.35 4.97 14.79
N GLU A 71 -3.49 5.53 13.58
CA GLU A 71 -4.13 6.82 13.36
C GLU A 71 -5.40 6.66 12.52
N ASP A 72 -6.20 7.73 12.42
CA ASP A 72 -7.42 7.82 11.59
C ASP A 72 -8.38 6.66 11.86
N GLU A 73 -8.82 5.97 10.83
CA GLU A 73 -9.76 4.84 10.97
C GLU A 73 -9.18 3.64 11.72
N TYR A 74 -7.87 3.62 11.96
CA TYR A 74 -7.20 2.53 12.68
C TYR A 74 -6.94 2.88 14.16
N ALA A 75 -7.38 4.06 14.61
CA ALA A 75 -7.09 4.57 15.96
C ALA A 75 -7.62 3.65 17.06
N ASN A 76 -8.77 3.02 16.83
CA ASN A 76 -9.42 2.13 17.79
C ASN A 76 -9.17 0.66 17.52
N MET A 77 -8.33 0.33 16.55
CA MET A 77 -8.01 -1.05 16.21
C MET A 77 -6.88 -1.59 17.06
N GLN A 78 -7.02 -2.83 17.48
CA GLN A 78 -5.97 -3.52 18.23
C GLN A 78 -4.81 -3.88 17.31
N ARG A 79 -3.65 -4.10 17.92
CA ARG A 79 -2.43 -4.43 17.20
C ARG A 79 -2.61 -5.66 16.30
N GLU A 80 -3.24 -6.71 16.81
CA GLU A 80 -3.46 -7.96 16.08
C GLU A 80 -4.27 -7.74 14.81
N GLN A 81 -5.30 -6.89 14.88
CA GLN A 81 -6.12 -6.54 13.72
C GLN A 81 -5.30 -5.77 12.68
N ARG A 82 -4.50 -4.81 13.12
CA ARG A 82 -3.66 -4.01 12.22
C ARG A 82 -2.58 -4.86 11.55
N ILE A 83 -1.97 -5.79 12.30
CA ILE A 83 -1.00 -6.75 11.74
C ILE A 83 -1.68 -7.63 10.69
N ARG A 84 -2.91 -8.06 10.93
CA ARG A 84 -3.66 -8.87 9.98
C ARG A 84 -3.89 -8.14 8.66
N ILE A 85 -4.27 -6.88 8.72
CA ILE A 85 -4.44 -6.03 7.53
C ILE A 85 -3.12 -5.94 6.77
N PHE A 86 -2.03 -5.65 7.47
CA PHE A 86 -0.70 -5.54 6.85
C PHE A 86 -0.30 -6.85 6.16
N ARG A 87 -0.51 -7.98 6.82
CA ARG A 87 -0.21 -9.30 6.23
C ARG A 87 -1.01 -9.58 4.97
N ARG A 88 -2.29 -9.20 4.94
CA ARG A 88 -3.13 -9.37 3.75
C ARG A 88 -2.63 -8.54 2.59
N MET A 89 -2.17 -7.32 2.87
CA MET A 89 -1.55 -6.47 1.87
C MET A 89 -0.29 -7.10 1.30
N MET A 90 0.58 -7.64 2.15
CA MET A 90 1.81 -8.29 1.72
C MET A 90 1.54 -9.54 0.88
N ILE A 91 0.54 -10.35 1.26
CA ILE A 91 0.14 -11.51 0.48
C ILE A 91 -0.35 -11.09 -0.90
N PHE A 92 -1.15 -10.03 -0.98
CA PHE A 92 -1.62 -9.49 -2.26
C PHE A 92 -0.45 -9.08 -3.15
N ILE A 93 0.50 -8.33 -2.61
CA ILE A 93 1.67 -7.87 -3.37
C ILE A 93 2.47 -9.05 -3.92
N GLN A 94 2.64 -10.11 -3.13
CA GLN A 94 3.35 -11.31 -3.57
C GLN A 94 2.60 -12.06 -4.68
N LYS A 95 1.29 -12.21 -4.55
CA LYS A 95 0.46 -12.90 -5.54
C LYS A 95 0.35 -12.12 -6.85
N ALA A 96 0.30 -10.80 -6.77
CA ALA A 96 0.18 -9.93 -7.94
C ALA A 96 1.47 -9.86 -8.77
N LYS A 97 2.58 -10.32 -8.23
CA LYS A 97 3.87 -10.39 -8.94
C LYS A 97 4.32 -9.04 -9.50
N PHE A 98 4.10 -7.98 -8.77
CA PHE A 98 4.58 -6.66 -9.15
C PHE A 98 6.10 -6.61 -9.14
N ARG A 99 6.65 -5.81 -10.04
CA ARG A 99 8.04 -5.41 -10.00
C ARG A 99 8.13 -4.00 -9.42
N TYR A 100 9.21 -3.71 -8.70
CA TYR A 100 9.36 -2.40 -8.08
C TYR A 100 10.83 -1.97 -8.04
N ARG A 101 11.00 -0.66 -8.02
CA ARG A 101 12.29 0.01 -7.84
C ARG A 101 12.10 1.19 -6.91
N CYS A 102 12.96 1.30 -5.94
CA CYS A 102 12.99 2.42 -5.00
C CYS A 102 14.34 3.12 -5.04
#